data_965a8b4bdf409d170ecd0b319f1973d2
#
_entry.id   965a8b4bdf409d170ecd0b319f1973d2
#
_cell.length_a   1.000
_cell.length_b   1.000
_cell.length_c   1.000
_cell.angle_alpha   90.00
_cell.angle_beta   90.00
_cell.angle_gamma   90.00
#
_symmetry.space_group_name_H-M   'P 1'
#
loop_
_entity.id
_entity.type
_entity.pdbx_description
1 polymer ?
#
loop_
_entity_poly.entity_id
_entity_poly.type
_entity_poly.pdbx_seq_one_letter_code
_entity_poly.pdbx_strand_id
1 'polypeptide(L)'
;MTRCIVYFHGTPGAPAEAAVLQHHAAALGLKVICPDRYAVDARITGERYFQALADDIVQQAQGRPVDIVGFSMGAFVALQVCRLIPGQVASLHLVAAAAPLDGGDFLPHMAGKTVFAMARAWPVVFKLMSYWQGLLASVWPSMLYKMLFASAVAGDHALARDADFRELIGRVLQSCFSRDKMPGYLRDVQAYVSPWRHTLTGVTVKTHLWHGDQDNWAPVAMSTYLAQALKGCEGVHILDGLSHYSALYAAAPQICALCGRDQGAL
;
A
#
# COMPACT_ATOMS: atom_id res chain seq x y z
N MET A 1 -24.38 -12.58 2.25
CA MET A 1 -23.60 -12.01 3.39
C MET A 1 -22.51 -11.09 2.82
N THR A 2 -22.35 -9.89 3.32
CA THR A 2 -21.45 -8.89 2.73
C THR A 2 -19.99 -9.27 2.90
N ARG A 3 -19.26 -9.47 1.81
CA ARG A 3 -17.80 -9.72 1.80
C ARG A 3 -17.07 -8.40 2.09
N CYS A 4 -15.89 -8.48 2.70
CA CYS A 4 -15.10 -7.31 3.06
C CYS A 4 -13.82 -7.23 2.22
N ILE A 5 -13.49 -6.03 1.75
CA ILE A 5 -12.19 -5.72 1.20
C ILE A 5 -11.37 -5.07 2.32
N VAL A 6 -10.19 -5.59 2.59
CA VAL A 6 -9.19 -4.96 3.46
C VAL A 6 -8.20 -4.21 2.61
N TYR A 7 -8.07 -2.92 2.82
CA TYR A 7 -7.16 -2.06 2.07
C TYR A 7 -5.97 -1.64 2.93
N PHE A 8 -4.77 -1.90 2.43
CA PHE A 8 -3.53 -1.37 3.01
C PHE A 8 -3.01 -0.24 2.14
N HIS A 9 -3.07 0.98 2.67
CA HIS A 9 -2.68 2.22 2.00
C HIS A 9 -1.17 2.29 1.69
N GLY A 10 -0.77 3.19 0.80
CA GLY A 10 0.62 3.45 0.44
C GLY A 10 1.46 4.06 1.58
N THR A 11 2.65 4.54 1.25
CA THR A 11 3.53 5.26 2.18
C THR A 11 4.28 6.36 1.43
N PRO A 12 4.09 7.64 1.87
CA PRO A 12 3.21 8.11 2.94
C PRO A 12 1.74 7.84 2.65
N GLY A 13 0.95 7.47 3.67
CA GLY A 13 -0.45 7.09 3.48
C GLY A 13 -1.27 7.18 4.77
N ALA A 14 -2.58 7.05 4.66
CA ALA A 14 -3.51 7.05 5.79
C ALA A 14 -4.83 6.35 5.40
N PRO A 15 -5.68 5.94 6.37
CA PRO A 15 -6.96 5.28 6.07
C PRO A 15 -7.89 6.04 5.13
N ALA A 16 -7.79 7.37 5.07
CA ALA A 16 -8.57 8.19 4.14
C ALA A 16 -8.32 7.82 2.66
N GLU A 17 -7.17 7.24 2.32
CA GLU A 17 -6.84 6.78 0.96
C GLU A 17 -7.79 5.68 0.47
N ALA A 18 -8.42 4.93 1.38
CA ALA A 18 -9.42 3.91 1.05
C ALA A 18 -10.66 4.48 0.30
N ALA A 19 -10.87 5.79 0.32
CA ALA A 19 -11.94 6.45 -0.45
C ALA A 19 -11.89 6.05 -1.93
N VAL A 20 -10.71 5.77 -2.48
CA VAL A 20 -10.53 5.32 -3.87
C VAL A 20 -11.29 4.01 -4.16
N LEU A 21 -11.36 3.08 -3.20
CA LEU A 21 -12.12 1.83 -3.34
C LEU A 21 -13.55 1.95 -2.81
N GLN A 22 -13.79 2.77 -1.77
CA GLN A 22 -15.07 2.81 -1.07
C GLN A 22 -16.26 3.15 -1.98
N HIS A 23 -16.09 4.08 -2.92
CA HIS A 23 -17.13 4.45 -3.86
C HIS A 23 -17.55 3.26 -4.73
N HIS A 24 -16.60 2.55 -5.31
CA HIS A 24 -16.85 1.38 -6.17
C HIS A 24 -17.38 0.18 -5.39
N ALA A 25 -16.83 -0.06 -4.21
CA ALA A 25 -17.23 -1.13 -3.32
C ALA A 25 -18.69 -0.97 -2.84
N ALA A 26 -19.09 0.26 -2.46
CA ALA A 26 -20.44 0.55 -1.99
C ALA A 26 -21.51 0.24 -3.06
N ALA A 27 -21.23 0.55 -4.33
CA ALA A 27 -22.12 0.24 -5.45
C ALA A 27 -22.38 -1.28 -5.62
N LEU A 28 -21.47 -2.11 -5.09
CA LEU A 28 -21.53 -3.59 -5.14
C LEU A 28 -21.93 -4.21 -3.80
N GLY A 29 -22.30 -3.40 -2.80
CA GLY A 29 -22.65 -3.86 -1.47
C GLY A 29 -21.45 -4.43 -0.69
N LEU A 30 -20.21 -4.08 -1.06
CA LEU A 30 -19.00 -4.50 -0.39
C LEU A 30 -18.61 -3.50 0.70
N LYS A 31 -18.07 -3.99 1.82
CA LYS A 31 -17.49 -3.17 2.88
C LYS A 31 -16.00 -3.03 2.67
N VAL A 32 -15.45 -1.82 2.78
CA VAL A 32 -13.99 -1.59 2.79
C VAL A 32 -13.54 -1.31 4.23
N ILE A 33 -12.56 -2.07 4.70
CA ILE A 33 -11.87 -1.91 5.97
C ILE A 33 -10.46 -1.41 5.64
N CYS A 34 -10.01 -0.33 6.26
CA CYS A 34 -8.64 0.14 6.15
C CYS A 34 -8.03 0.28 7.55
N PRO A 35 -7.25 -0.70 8.01
CA PRO A 35 -6.59 -0.62 9.30
C PRO A 35 -5.69 0.61 9.39
N ASP A 36 -5.81 1.38 10.48
CA ASP A 36 -4.89 2.48 10.76
C ASP A 36 -3.59 1.92 11.32
N ARG A 37 -2.76 1.40 10.44
CA ARG A 37 -1.53 0.72 10.80
C ARG A 37 -0.51 1.61 11.51
N TYR A 38 -0.57 2.93 11.30
CA TYR A 38 0.31 3.87 12.01
C TYR A 38 -0.18 4.18 13.42
N ALA A 39 -1.44 3.87 13.76
CA ALA A 39 -1.97 3.98 15.11
C ALA A 39 -1.58 2.79 16.01
N VAL A 40 -1.15 1.67 15.44
CA VAL A 40 -0.64 0.54 16.22
C VAL A 40 0.61 0.97 16.98
N ASP A 41 0.68 0.64 18.28
CA ASP A 41 1.82 1.00 19.12
C ASP A 41 3.16 0.67 18.42
N ALA A 42 3.97 1.70 18.21
CA ALA A 42 5.22 1.56 17.47
C ALA A 42 6.29 0.71 18.17
N ARG A 43 6.08 0.39 19.46
CA ARG A 43 6.93 -0.56 20.20
C ARG A 43 6.66 -2.01 19.78
N ILE A 44 5.50 -2.27 19.20
CA ILE A 44 5.18 -3.58 18.60
C ILE A 44 5.81 -3.61 17.20
N THR A 45 6.81 -4.46 17.00
CA THR A 45 7.60 -4.57 15.77
C THR A 45 7.71 -6.01 15.29
N GLY A 46 8.24 -6.19 14.08
CA GLY A 46 8.45 -7.50 13.47
C GLY A 46 7.16 -8.29 13.31
N GLU A 47 7.21 -9.59 13.50
CA GLU A 47 6.06 -10.47 13.29
C GLU A 47 4.88 -10.15 14.20
N ARG A 48 5.13 -9.71 15.44
CA ARG A 48 4.05 -9.32 16.37
C ARG A 48 3.20 -8.17 15.85
N TYR A 49 3.82 -7.24 15.12
CA TYR A 49 3.09 -6.15 14.48
C TYR A 49 2.14 -6.65 13.39
N PHE A 50 2.62 -7.51 12.51
CA PHE A 50 1.78 -8.06 11.45
C PHE A 50 0.69 -9.00 12.02
N GLN A 51 1.00 -9.73 13.11
CA GLN A 51 0.00 -10.54 13.81
C GLN A 51 -1.11 -9.67 14.41
N ALA A 52 -0.77 -8.53 15.03
CA ALA A 52 -1.77 -7.61 15.58
C ALA A 52 -2.71 -7.06 14.49
N LEU A 53 -2.18 -6.76 13.30
CA LEU A 53 -3.00 -6.36 12.14
C LEU A 53 -3.88 -7.52 11.64
N ALA A 54 -3.34 -8.74 11.59
CA ALA A 54 -4.07 -9.92 11.18
C ALA A 54 -5.23 -10.23 12.13
N ASP A 55 -4.99 -10.17 13.43
CA ASP A 55 -6.00 -10.40 14.48
C ASP A 55 -7.13 -9.36 14.41
N ASP A 56 -6.79 -8.08 14.23
CA ASP A 56 -7.76 -6.99 14.04
C ASP A 56 -8.63 -7.22 12.80
N ILE A 57 -8.04 -7.64 11.69
CA ILE A 57 -8.77 -7.96 10.45
C ILE A 57 -9.73 -9.13 10.66
N VAL A 58 -9.29 -10.22 11.28
CA VAL A 58 -10.13 -11.39 11.57
C VAL A 58 -11.30 -10.99 12.46
N GLN A 59 -11.07 -10.16 13.47
CA GLN A 59 -12.11 -9.64 14.34
C GLN A 59 -13.10 -8.75 13.59
N GLN A 60 -12.64 -7.78 12.81
CA GLN A 60 -13.51 -6.86 12.05
C GLN A 60 -14.30 -7.59 10.95
N ALA A 61 -13.72 -8.62 10.33
CA ALA A 61 -14.37 -9.49 9.37
C ALA A 61 -15.31 -10.54 10.02
N GLN A 62 -15.31 -10.64 11.35
CA GLN A 62 -16.09 -11.65 12.10
C GLN A 62 -15.75 -13.08 11.66
N GLY A 63 -14.46 -13.37 11.42
CA GLY A 63 -13.98 -14.68 10.97
C GLY A 63 -14.35 -15.04 9.51
N ARG A 64 -14.94 -14.12 8.75
CA ARG A 64 -15.28 -14.35 7.33
C ARG A 64 -14.08 -14.11 6.44
N PRO A 65 -13.98 -14.84 5.30
CA PRO A 65 -12.94 -14.57 4.31
C PRO A 65 -12.99 -13.13 3.81
N VAL A 66 -11.82 -12.53 3.58
CA VAL A 66 -11.65 -11.18 3.09
C VAL A 66 -10.85 -11.18 1.77
N ASP A 67 -11.09 -10.17 0.94
CA ASP A 67 -10.19 -9.82 -0.14
C ASP A 67 -9.23 -8.75 0.36
N ILE A 68 -7.94 -8.90 0.10
CA ILE A 68 -6.94 -7.93 0.54
C ILE A 68 -6.41 -7.15 -0.66
N VAL A 69 -6.38 -5.83 -0.54
CA VAL A 69 -5.77 -4.91 -1.51
C VAL A 69 -4.60 -4.20 -0.85
N GLY A 70 -3.40 -4.35 -1.41
CA GLY A 70 -2.20 -3.67 -0.96
C GLY A 70 -1.69 -2.69 -2.01
N PHE A 71 -1.64 -1.39 -1.70
CA PHE A 71 -1.10 -0.37 -2.60
C PHE A 71 0.31 0.03 -2.19
N SER A 72 1.23 0.08 -3.18
CA SER A 72 2.60 0.55 -2.95
C SER A 72 3.29 -0.22 -1.80
N MET A 73 3.81 0.47 -0.79
CA MET A 73 4.32 -0.14 0.44
C MET A 73 3.23 -0.87 1.26
N GLY A 74 1.94 -0.55 1.05
CA GLY A 74 0.84 -1.34 1.60
C GLY A 74 0.83 -2.78 1.09
N ALA A 75 1.39 -3.05 -0.10
CA ALA A 75 1.59 -4.40 -0.62
C ALA A 75 2.54 -5.23 0.26
N PHE A 76 3.62 -4.63 0.79
CA PHE A 76 4.49 -5.28 1.77
C PHE A 76 3.71 -5.73 3.00
N VAL A 77 2.90 -4.83 3.58
CA VAL A 77 2.09 -5.15 4.77
C VAL A 77 1.04 -6.23 4.45
N ALA A 78 0.37 -6.12 3.30
CA ALA A 78 -0.60 -7.11 2.83
C ALA A 78 0.02 -8.50 2.70
N LEU A 79 1.21 -8.62 2.11
CA LEU A 79 1.95 -9.88 1.98
C LEU A 79 2.32 -10.48 3.35
N GLN A 80 2.76 -9.64 4.31
CA GLN A 80 3.07 -10.09 5.66
C GLN A 80 1.82 -10.61 6.40
N VAL A 81 0.69 -9.93 6.25
CA VAL A 81 -0.58 -10.35 6.87
C VAL A 81 -1.11 -11.63 6.20
N CYS A 82 -1.11 -11.70 4.86
CA CYS A 82 -1.62 -12.87 4.12
C CYS A 82 -0.94 -14.19 4.53
N ARG A 83 0.38 -14.18 4.79
CA ARG A 83 1.09 -15.40 5.22
C ARG A 83 0.70 -15.88 6.61
N LEU A 84 0.16 -14.99 7.46
CA LEU A 84 -0.26 -15.31 8.83
C LEU A 84 -1.69 -15.86 8.89
N ILE A 85 -2.55 -15.44 7.97
CA ILE A 85 -3.97 -15.83 7.94
C ILE A 85 -4.42 -16.37 6.55
N PRO A 86 -3.67 -17.28 5.92
CA PRO A 86 -3.95 -17.70 4.53
C PRO A 86 -5.36 -18.30 4.38
N GLY A 87 -5.90 -18.94 5.38
CA GLY A 87 -7.25 -19.52 5.36
C GLY A 87 -8.38 -18.48 5.47
N GLN A 88 -8.07 -17.22 5.78
CA GLN A 88 -9.03 -16.11 5.88
C GLN A 88 -8.98 -15.19 4.66
N VAL A 89 -8.03 -15.37 3.75
CA VAL A 89 -7.86 -14.52 2.57
C VAL A 89 -8.37 -15.25 1.34
N ALA A 90 -9.40 -14.70 0.73
CA ALA A 90 -10.00 -15.25 -0.50
C ALA A 90 -9.17 -14.87 -1.73
N SER A 91 -8.74 -13.60 -1.82
CA SER A 91 -7.85 -13.11 -2.87
C SER A 91 -6.96 -11.97 -2.37
N LEU A 92 -5.82 -11.79 -3.04
CA LEU A 92 -4.87 -10.70 -2.80
C LEU A 92 -4.67 -9.92 -4.08
N HIS A 93 -4.88 -8.61 -4.02
CA HIS A 93 -4.64 -7.68 -5.11
C HIS A 93 -3.53 -6.71 -4.73
N LEU A 94 -2.43 -6.75 -5.45
CA LEU A 94 -1.27 -5.89 -5.21
C LEU A 94 -1.19 -4.82 -6.30
N VAL A 95 -1.37 -3.57 -5.93
CA VAL A 95 -1.40 -2.44 -6.88
C VAL A 95 -0.14 -1.61 -6.74
N ALA A 96 0.57 -1.38 -7.85
CA ALA A 96 1.83 -0.62 -7.88
C ALA A 96 2.79 -1.07 -6.75
N ALA A 97 2.92 -2.39 -6.60
CA ALA A 97 3.45 -3.05 -5.41
C ALA A 97 4.94 -2.79 -5.19
N ALA A 98 5.29 -2.38 -3.97
CA ALA A 98 6.67 -2.32 -3.52
C ALA A 98 7.17 -3.73 -3.14
N ALA A 99 8.06 -4.29 -3.95
CA ALA A 99 8.72 -5.58 -3.70
C ALA A 99 9.85 -5.46 -2.67
N PRO A 100 10.35 -6.58 -2.11
CA PRO A 100 11.49 -6.56 -1.21
C PRO A 100 12.74 -6.00 -1.90
N LEU A 101 13.41 -5.04 -1.24
CA LEU A 101 14.62 -4.41 -1.77
C LEU A 101 15.82 -5.37 -1.82
N ASP A 102 15.75 -6.49 -1.11
CA ASP A 102 16.71 -7.58 -1.20
C ASP A 102 16.37 -8.64 -2.27
N GLY A 103 15.29 -8.38 -3.04
CA GLY A 103 14.85 -9.23 -4.16
C GLY A 103 15.43 -8.83 -5.52
N GLY A 104 15.97 -7.61 -5.64
CA GLY A 104 16.52 -7.09 -6.91
C GLY A 104 17.09 -5.68 -6.77
N ASP A 105 17.67 -5.18 -7.84
CA ASP A 105 18.22 -3.82 -7.90
C ASP A 105 17.13 -2.78 -8.23
N PHE A 106 16.14 -2.65 -7.34
CA PHE A 106 15.00 -1.76 -7.54
C PHE A 106 15.25 -0.33 -7.07
N LEU A 107 16.00 -0.19 -5.97
CA LEU A 107 16.16 1.08 -5.25
C LEU A 107 16.64 2.25 -6.12
N PRO A 108 17.62 2.09 -7.02
CA PRO A 108 18.08 3.18 -7.90
C PRO A 108 16.99 3.75 -8.81
N HIS A 109 15.98 2.95 -9.13
CA HIS A 109 14.90 3.26 -10.07
C HIS A 109 13.64 3.81 -9.39
N MET A 110 13.63 3.96 -8.06
CA MET A 110 12.50 4.47 -7.29
C MET A 110 12.59 5.98 -7.09
N ALA A 111 11.48 6.70 -7.25
CA ALA A 111 11.41 8.13 -6.91
C ALA A 111 11.76 8.37 -5.42
N GLY A 112 11.37 7.47 -4.54
CA GLY A 112 11.66 7.50 -3.10
C GLY A 112 13.06 7.01 -2.71
N LYS A 113 13.97 6.75 -3.65
CA LYS A 113 15.29 6.13 -3.40
C LYS A 113 16.08 6.78 -2.27
N THR A 114 16.10 8.10 -2.21
CA THR A 114 16.84 8.84 -1.16
C THR A 114 16.27 8.58 0.23
N VAL A 115 14.94 8.53 0.36
CA VAL A 115 14.24 8.26 1.62
C VAL A 115 14.56 6.84 2.11
N PHE A 116 14.43 5.84 1.23
CA PHE A 116 14.69 4.44 1.58
C PHE A 116 16.19 4.14 1.83
N ALA A 117 17.07 4.74 1.04
CA ALA A 117 18.53 4.64 1.27
C ALA A 117 18.91 5.26 2.62
N MET A 118 18.35 6.40 2.97
CA MET A 118 18.58 7.08 4.25
C MET A 118 17.99 6.26 5.42
N ALA A 119 16.78 5.73 5.28
CA ALA A 119 16.16 4.88 6.30
C ALA A 119 17.01 3.63 6.58
N ARG A 120 17.62 3.04 5.54
CA ARG A 120 18.46 1.85 5.63
C ARG A 120 19.83 2.14 6.24
N ALA A 121 20.51 3.22 5.78
CA ALA A 121 21.89 3.50 6.15
C ALA A 121 22.00 4.39 7.41
N TRP A 122 21.03 5.31 7.61
CA TRP A 122 21.13 6.38 8.60
C TRP A 122 19.79 6.62 9.30
N PRO A 123 19.29 5.66 10.09
CA PRO A 123 17.95 5.69 10.67
C PRO A 123 17.64 6.94 11.51
N VAL A 124 18.66 7.48 12.21
CA VAL A 124 18.51 8.70 13.01
C VAL A 124 18.27 9.93 12.13
N VAL A 125 19.01 10.03 11.02
CA VAL A 125 18.84 11.14 10.05
C VAL A 125 17.47 11.04 9.37
N PHE A 126 17.08 9.83 8.98
CA PHE A 126 15.74 9.56 8.45
C PHE A 126 14.65 9.99 9.41
N LYS A 127 14.78 9.64 10.70
CA LYS A 127 13.83 10.06 11.75
C LYS A 127 13.73 11.60 11.84
N LEU A 128 14.85 12.31 11.90
CA LEU A 128 14.86 13.77 11.98
C LEU A 128 14.22 14.41 10.74
N MET A 129 14.55 13.91 9.55
CA MET A 129 13.95 14.35 8.30
C MET A 129 12.43 14.11 8.27
N SER A 130 11.97 12.97 8.76
CA SER A 130 10.54 12.65 8.83
C SER A 130 9.77 13.59 9.76
N TYR A 131 10.32 13.94 10.92
CA TYR A 131 9.71 14.95 11.79
C TYR A 131 9.71 16.35 11.16
N TRP A 132 10.74 16.71 10.40
CA TRP A 132 10.75 17.93 9.62
C TRP A 132 9.67 17.95 8.54
N GLN A 133 9.50 16.82 7.82
CA GLN A 133 8.38 16.65 6.88
C GLN A 133 7.02 16.76 7.58
N GLY A 134 6.89 16.25 8.80
CA GLY A 134 5.68 16.41 9.62
C GLY A 134 5.39 17.87 9.97
N LEU A 135 6.41 18.65 10.30
CA LEU A 135 6.26 20.09 10.50
C LEU A 135 5.80 20.77 9.19
N LEU A 136 6.40 20.41 8.07
CA LEU A 136 6.04 20.94 6.76
C LEU A 136 4.60 20.59 6.38
N ALA A 137 4.16 19.33 6.64
CA ALA A 137 2.79 18.90 6.42
C ALA A 137 1.78 19.71 7.26
N SER A 138 2.17 20.11 8.46
CA SER A 138 1.32 20.90 9.36
C SER A 138 1.23 22.38 8.95
N VAL A 139 2.34 22.98 8.54
CA VAL A 139 2.43 24.44 8.28
C VAL A 139 2.19 24.79 6.81
N TRP A 140 2.72 23.98 5.89
CA TRP A 140 2.63 24.18 4.44
C TRP A 140 2.32 22.88 3.68
N PRO A 141 1.15 22.30 3.88
CA PRO A 141 0.79 21.00 3.26
C PRO A 141 0.86 21.03 1.72
N SER A 142 0.53 22.16 1.12
CA SER A 142 0.62 22.35 -0.34
C SER A 142 2.06 22.29 -0.87
N MET A 143 3.04 22.70 -0.07
CA MET A 143 4.46 22.59 -0.45
C MET A 143 4.92 21.14 -0.40
N LEU A 144 4.55 20.40 0.65
CA LEU A 144 4.87 18.97 0.75
C LEU A 144 4.24 18.19 -0.39
N TYR A 145 2.97 18.49 -0.74
CA TYR A 145 2.29 17.90 -1.90
C TYR A 145 3.07 18.16 -3.20
N LYS A 146 3.46 19.41 -3.45
CA LYS A 146 4.25 19.77 -4.64
C LYS A 146 5.58 19.04 -4.70
N MET A 147 6.27 18.88 -3.57
CA MET A 147 7.52 18.12 -3.49
C MET A 147 7.29 16.64 -3.82
N LEU A 148 6.21 16.05 -3.30
CA LEU A 148 5.88 14.65 -3.50
C LEU A 148 5.59 14.34 -4.98
N PHE A 149 4.85 15.21 -5.67
CA PHE A 149 4.46 15.05 -7.07
C PHE A 149 5.34 15.80 -8.07
N ALA A 150 6.49 16.34 -7.63
CA ALA A 150 7.42 17.05 -8.52
C ALA A 150 7.94 16.20 -9.67
N SER A 151 8.07 14.91 -9.46
CA SER A 151 8.52 13.93 -10.46
C SER A 151 7.37 13.07 -11.03
N ALA A 152 6.11 13.48 -10.85
CA ALA A 152 4.97 12.76 -11.39
C ALA A 152 5.04 12.66 -12.92
N VAL A 153 4.77 11.47 -13.46
CA VAL A 153 4.81 11.17 -14.89
C VAL A 153 3.48 10.55 -15.34
N ALA A 154 3.27 10.50 -16.65
CA ALA A 154 2.14 9.82 -17.28
C ALA A 154 0.78 10.17 -16.61
N GLY A 155 -0.06 9.19 -16.30
CA GLY A 155 -1.36 9.40 -15.67
C GLY A 155 -1.31 10.15 -14.34
N ASP A 156 -0.25 9.99 -13.54
CA ASP A 156 -0.08 10.71 -12.26
C ASP A 156 0.12 12.21 -12.45
N HIS A 157 0.74 12.63 -13.55
CA HIS A 157 0.90 14.04 -13.86
C HIS A 157 -0.45 14.75 -14.12
N ALA A 158 -1.41 14.05 -14.74
CA ALA A 158 -2.77 14.55 -14.90
C ALA A 158 -3.54 14.52 -13.56
N LEU A 159 -3.45 13.40 -12.85
CA LEU A 159 -4.13 13.20 -11.57
C LEU A 159 -3.67 14.21 -10.50
N ALA A 160 -2.38 14.56 -10.47
CA ALA A 160 -1.84 15.56 -9.54
C ALA A 160 -2.39 16.98 -9.74
N ARG A 161 -3.09 17.26 -10.85
CA ARG A 161 -3.77 18.53 -11.11
C ARG A 161 -5.24 18.52 -10.70
N ASP A 162 -5.80 17.33 -10.47
CA ASP A 162 -7.17 17.16 -10.02
C ASP A 162 -7.35 17.74 -8.61
N ALA A 163 -8.44 18.46 -8.38
CA ALA A 163 -8.69 19.15 -7.12
C ALA A 163 -9.04 18.18 -6.00
N ASP A 164 -9.87 17.18 -6.28
CA ASP A 164 -10.34 16.20 -5.30
C ASP A 164 -9.19 15.27 -4.88
N PHE A 165 -8.38 14.87 -5.85
CA PHE A 165 -7.14 14.11 -5.57
C PHE A 165 -6.18 14.91 -4.68
N ARG A 166 -5.97 16.19 -5.00
CA ARG A 166 -5.09 17.06 -4.20
C ARG A 166 -5.59 17.24 -2.77
N GLU A 167 -6.90 17.40 -2.61
CA GLU A 167 -7.51 17.51 -1.28
C GLU A 167 -7.37 16.20 -0.51
N LEU A 168 -7.67 15.05 -1.14
CA LEU A 168 -7.52 13.73 -0.53
C LEU A 168 -6.08 13.50 -0.06
N ILE A 169 -5.10 13.69 -0.94
CA ILE A 169 -3.69 13.47 -0.61
C ILE A 169 -3.19 14.48 0.43
N GLY A 170 -3.69 15.71 0.40
CA GLY A 170 -3.40 16.70 1.44
C GLY A 170 -3.81 16.21 2.84
N ARG A 171 -5.03 15.67 2.99
CA ARG A 171 -5.50 15.04 4.25
C ARG A 171 -4.68 13.81 4.63
N VAL A 172 -4.35 12.96 3.64
CA VAL A 172 -3.53 11.77 3.83
C VAL A 172 -2.15 12.14 4.38
N LEU A 173 -1.48 13.13 3.80
CA LEU A 173 -0.15 13.59 4.25
C LEU A 173 -0.20 14.20 5.66
N GLN A 174 -1.20 15.04 5.95
CA GLN A 174 -1.38 15.60 7.28
C GLN A 174 -1.60 14.50 8.35
N SER A 175 -2.43 13.50 8.04
CA SER A 175 -2.66 12.37 8.92
C SER A 175 -1.41 11.52 9.10
N CYS A 176 -0.76 11.11 8.02
CA CYS A 176 0.44 10.27 8.02
C CYS A 176 1.57 10.87 8.87
N PHE A 177 1.81 12.16 8.70
CA PHE A 177 2.89 12.89 9.37
C PHE A 177 2.46 13.57 10.66
N SER A 178 1.26 13.30 11.17
CA SER A 178 0.86 13.79 12.48
C SER A 178 1.75 13.20 13.58
N ARG A 179 1.85 13.92 14.70
CA ARG A 179 2.78 13.57 15.79
C ARG A 179 2.53 12.18 16.37
N ASP A 180 1.29 11.77 16.44
CA ASP A 180 0.84 10.48 16.98
C ASP A 180 1.07 9.32 15.99
N LYS A 181 1.02 9.57 14.69
CA LYS A 181 1.22 8.55 13.63
C LYS A 181 2.68 8.40 13.19
N MET A 182 3.49 9.42 13.41
CA MET A 182 4.90 9.43 13.01
C MET A 182 5.69 8.20 13.49
N PRO A 183 5.56 7.72 14.74
CA PRO A 183 6.27 6.52 15.16
C PRO A 183 5.89 5.26 14.38
N GLY A 184 4.61 5.11 14.00
CA GLY A 184 4.12 4.02 13.17
C GLY A 184 4.64 4.10 11.73
N TYR A 185 4.65 5.31 11.14
CA TYR A 185 5.27 5.55 9.82
C TYR A 185 6.75 5.16 9.82
N LEU A 186 7.53 5.58 10.81
CA LEU A 186 8.96 5.27 10.92
C LEU A 186 9.19 3.76 11.05
N ARG A 187 8.39 3.06 11.89
CA ARG A 187 8.43 1.60 12.02
C ARG A 187 8.22 0.91 10.69
N ASP A 188 7.19 1.30 9.94
CA ASP A 188 6.82 0.65 8.69
C ASP A 188 7.89 0.83 7.62
N VAL A 189 8.44 2.05 7.47
CA VAL A 189 9.55 2.29 6.53
C VAL A 189 10.78 1.49 6.93
N GLN A 190 11.12 1.44 8.24
CA GLN A 190 12.26 0.68 8.74
C GLN A 190 12.09 -0.83 8.51
N ALA A 191 10.87 -1.35 8.68
CA ALA A 191 10.56 -2.75 8.40
C ALA A 191 10.67 -3.06 6.89
N TYR A 192 10.18 -2.17 6.03
CA TYR A 192 10.25 -2.35 4.58
C TYR A 192 11.68 -2.37 4.04
N VAL A 193 12.57 -1.50 4.52
CA VAL A 193 13.96 -1.44 4.02
C VAL A 193 14.85 -2.56 4.56
N SER A 194 14.40 -3.31 5.55
CA SER A 194 15.06 -4.53 6.06
C SER A 194 14.84 -5.70 5.09
N PRO A 195 15.71 -6.73 5.06
CA PRO A 195 15.51 -7.89 4.21
C PRO A 195 14.26 -8.70 4.59
N TRP A 196 13.34 -8.92 3.62
CA TRP A 196 12.12 -9.70 3.86
C TRP A 196 11.71 -10.62 2.70
N ARG A 197 12.51 -10.75 1.63
CA ARG A 197 12.17 -11.62 0.48
C ARG A 197 11.86 -13.07 0.89
N HIS A 198 12.49 -13.56 1.97
CA HIS A 198 12.31 -14.91 2.48
C HIS A 198 10.88 -15.19 2.94
N THR A 199 10.10 -14.17 3.30
CA THR A 199 8.71 -14.32 3.75
C THR A 199 7.73 -14.60 2.61
N LEU A 200 8.09 -14.32 1.36
CA LEU A 200 7.22 -14.51 0.19
C LEU A 200 6.82 -15.98 -0.02
N THR A 201 7.67 -16.93 0.37
CA THR A 201 7.38 -18.36 0.26
C THR A 201 6.18 -18.82 1.10
N GLY A 202 5.83 -18.04 2.13
CA GLY A 202 4.66 -18.28 2.98
C GLY A 202 3.36 -17.73 2.41
N VAL A 203 3.39 -16.97 1.32
CA VAL A 203 2.19 -16.41 0.68
C VAL A 203 1.71 -17.38 -0.40
N THR A 204 0.57 -18.03 -0.14
CA THR A 204 0.01 -19.07 -1.01
C THR A 204 -1.37 -18.72 -1.58
N VAL A 205 -1.89 -17.54 -1.23
CA VAL A 205 -3.21 -17.08 -1.63
C VAL A 205 -3.23 -16.67 -3.11
N LYS A 206 -4.39 -16.77 -3.74
CA LYS A 206 -4.62 -16.27 -5.11
C LYS A 206 -4.26 -14.79 -5.19
N THR A 207 -3.32 -14.45 -6.06
CA THR A 207 -2.75 -13.10 -6.13
C THR A 207 -2.84 -12.52 -7.54
N HIS A 208 -3.34 -11.30 -7.66
CA HIS A 208 -3.33 -10.49 -8.87
C HIS A 208 -2.47 -9.26 -8.66
N LEU A 209 -1.63 -8.96 -9.63
CA LEU A 209 -0.74 -7.80 -9.65
C LEU A 209 -1.27 -6.78 -10.66
N TRP A 210 -1.34 -5.50 -10.26
CA TRP A 210 -1.81 -4.39 -11.07
C TRP A 210 -0.74 -3.31 -11.09
N HIS A 211 -0.24 -2.92 -12.26
CA HIS A 211 0.88 -1.99 -12.31
C HIS A 211 0.82 -1.07 -13.51
N GLY A 212 1.08 0.22 -13.31
CA GLY A 212 1.27 1.16 -14.41
C GLY A 212 2.63 0.94 -15.09
N ASP A 213 2.66 0.88 -16.41
CA ASP A 213 3.90 0.67 -17.18
C ASP A 213 4.90 1.83 -17.04
N GLN A 214 4.40 3.02 -16.66
CA GLN A 214 5.18 4.25 -16.46
C GLN A 214 5.41 4.57 -14.96
N ASP A 215 5.25 3.59 -14.07
CA ASP A 215 5.44 3.80 -12.65
C ASP A 215 6.91 4.07 -12.30
N ASN A 216 7.20 5.30 -11.84
CA ASN A 216 8.52 5.72 -11.41
C ASN A 216 8.67 5.74 -9.86
N TRP A 217 7.63 5.42 -9.11
CA TRP A 217 7.69 5.29 -7.64
C TRP A 217 8.09 3.88 -7.24
N ALA A 218 7.42 2.88 -7.80
CA ALA A 218 7.75 1.48 -7.70
C ALA A 218 7.89 0.93 -9.13
N PRO A 219 9.10 0.65 -9.63
CA PRO A 219 9.26 0.25 -11.03
C PRO A 219 8.52 -1.07 -11.31
N VAL A 220 7.97 -1.21 -12.53
CA VAL A 220 7.19 -2.39 -12.95
C VAL A 220 7.96 -3.71 -12.77
N ALA A 221 9.29 -3.66 -12.78
CA ALA A 221 10.15 -4.79 -12.47
C ALA A 221 9.88 -5.41 -11.08
N MET A 222 9.35 -4.63 -10.13
CA MET A 222 8.92 -5.13 -8.83
C MET A 222 7.73 -6.08 -8.95
N SER A 223 6.72 -5.76 -9.77
CA SER A 223 5.60 -6.68 -10.04
C SER A 223 6.04 -7.91 -10.82
N THR A 224 6.96 -7.78 -11.77
CA THR A 224 7.55 -8.92 -12.48
C THR A 224 8.26 -9.88 -11.51
N TYR A 225 9.03 -9.33 -10.59
CA TYR A 225 9.68 -10.12 -9.52
C TYR A 225 8.65 -10.82 -8.62
N LEU A 226 7.63 -10.09 -8.14
CA LEU A 226 6.60 -10.68 -7.28
C LEU A 226 5.81 -11.77 -8.00
N ALA A 227 5.50 -11.60 -9.29
CA ALA A 227 4.83 -12.62 -10.10
C ALA A 227 5.60 -13.95 -10.16
N GLN A 228 6.94 -13.87 -10.20
CA GLN A 228 7.81 -15.05 -10.20
C GLN A 228 7.98 -15.66 -8.81
N ALA A 229 7.95 -14.83 -7.76
CA ALA A 229 8.19 -15.25 -6.38
C ALA A 229 6.96 -15.82 -5.68
N LEU A 230 5.74 -15.37 -6.07
CA LEU A 230 4.48 -15.76 -5.44
C LEU A 230 3.87 -16.96 -6.14
N LYS A 231 3.78 -18.08 -5.44
CA LYS A 231 3.19 -19.34 -5.98
C LYS A 231 1.72 -19.20 -6.37
N GLY A 232 0.99 -18.31 -5.71
CA GLY A 232 -0.44 -18.06 -5.97
C GLY A 232 -0.70 -16.97 -7.01
N CYS A 233 0.31 -16.48 -7.75
CA CYS A 233 0.11 -15.45 -8.76
C CYS A 233 -0.73 -16.00 -9.93
N GLU A 234 -1.94 -15.43 -10.12
CA GLU A 234 -2.88 -15.80 -11.19
C GLU A 234 -2.83 -14.82 -12.37
N GLY A 235 -2.31 -13.61 -12.18
CA GLY A 235 -2.26 -12.62 -13.26
C GLY A 235 -1.45 -11.36 -12.93
N VAL A 236 -0.88 -10.79 -13.99
CA VAL A 236 -0.23 -9.47 -13.96
C VAL A 236 -0.95 -8.58 -14.97
N HIS A 237 -1.59 -7.53 -14.46
CA HIS A 237 -2.33 -6.56 -15.25
C HIS A 237 -1.46 -5.31 -15.41
N ILE A 238 -0.87 -5.14 -16.58
CA ILE A 238 -0.13 -3.93 -16.92
C ILE A 238 -1.11 -2.90 -17.47
N LEU A 239 -1.06 -1.69 -16.93
CA LEU A 239 -1.96 -0.59 -17.24
C LEU A 239 -1.18 0.46 -18.04
N ASP A 240 -1.41 0.48 -19.35
CA ASP A 240 -0.65 1.29 -20.29
C ASP A 240 -0.86 2.79 -20.07
N GLY A 241 0.22 3.56 -20.10
CA GLY A 241 0.22 5.01 -19.94
C GLY A 241 -0.08 5.48 -18.51
N LEU A 242 -0.16 4.56 -17.55
CA LEU A 242 -0.41 4.89 -16.14
C LEU A 242 0.86 4.78 -15.30
N SER A 243 0.88 5.54 -14.21
CA SER A 243 1.94 5.53 -13.21
C SER A 243 1.39 4.99 -11.88
N HIS A 244 1.86 5.47 -10.76
CA HIS A 244 1.64 4.91 -9.43
C HIS A 244 0.18 5.04 -8.95
N TYR A 245 -0.27 6.28 -8.71
CA TYR A 245 -1.63 6.55 -8.23
C TYR A 245 -2.67 6.37 -9.33
N SER A 246 -2.37 6.73 -10.56
CA SER A 246 -3.27 6.52 -11.68
C SER A 246 -3.56 5.04 -11.92
N ALA A 247 -2.59 4.17 -11.67
CA ALA A 247 -2.81 2.72 -11.69
C ALA A 247 -3.76 2.27 -10.58
N LEU A 248 -3.69 2.84 -9.36
CA LEU A 248 -4.62 2.55 -8.28
C LEU A 248 -6.06 2.95 -8.66
N TYR A 249 -6.23 4.15 -9.21
CA TYR A 249 -7.56 4.64 -9.62
C TYR A 249 -8.17 3.78 -10.74
N ALA A 250 -7.37 3.31 -11.69
CA ALA A 250 -7.83 2.45 -12.78
C ALA A 250 -8.10 1.00 -12.34
N ALA A 251 -7.32 0.48 -11.39
CA ALA A 251 -7.48 -0.88 -10.87
C ALA A 251 -8.68 -1.00 -9.89
N ALA A 252 -8.97 0.04 -9.11
CA ALA A 252 -9.97 0.00 -8.04
C ALA A 252 -11.35 -0.51 -8.50
N PRO A 253 -11.99 -0.02 -9.58
CA PRO A 253 -13.28 -0.54 -10.05
C PRO A 253 -13.20 -1.99 -10.50
N GLN A 254 -12.09 -2.40 -11.14
CA GLN A 254 -11.88 -3.76 -11.63
C GLN A 254 -11.71 -4.74 -10.46
N ILE A 255 -10.93 -4.37 -9.43
CA ILE A 255 -10.75 -5.15 -8.22
C ILE A 255 -12.08 -5.32 -7.49
N CYS A 256 -12.84 -4.23 -7.28
CA CYS A 256 -14.15 -4.31 -6.65
C CYS A 256 -15.10 -5.24 -7.43
N ALA A 257 -15.10 -5.19 -8.77
CA ALA A 257 -15.91 -6.06 -9.60
C ALA A 257 -15.51 -7.54 -9.48
N LEU A 258 -14.22 -7.86 -9.36
CA LEU A 258 -13.74 -9.23 -9.12
C LEU A 258 -14.19 -9.73 -7.76
N CYS A 259 -13.96 -8.97 -6.69
CA CYS A 259 -14.41 -9.31 -5.33
C CYS A 259 -15.93 -9.47 -5.22
N GLY A 260 -16.70 -8.74 -6.04
CA GLY A 260 -18.17 -8.84 -6.07
C GLY A 260 -18.69 -10.10 -6.76
N ARG A 261 -18.04 -10.58 -7.82
CA ARG A 261 -18.46 -11.77 -8.60
C ARG A 261 -18.37 -13.06 -7.80
N ASP A 262 -17.35 -13.20 -6.97
CA ASP A 262 -17.13 -14.41 -6.16
C ASP A 262 -18.18 -14.58 -5.03
N GLN A 263 -19.08 -13.60 -4.84
CA GLN A 263 -20.22 -13.76 -3.92
C GLN A 263 -21.36 -14.62 -4.46
N GLY A 264 -21.44 -14.80 -5.79
CA GLY A 264 -22.50 -15.57 -6.44
C GLY A 264 -22.18 -17.07 -6.62
N ALA A 265 -21.00 -17.53 -6.19
CA ALA A 265 -20.52 -18.90 -6.43
C ALA A 265 -20.46 -19.77 -5.15
N LEU A 266 -21.07 -19.32 -4.03
CA LEU A 266 -21.15 -20.06 -2.77
C LEU A 266 -22.58 -20.47 -2.44
#